data_934ca02dfbb3ef13eefed7668f4107f8
#
_entry.id   934ca02dfbb3ef13eefed7668f4107f8
#
_cell.length_a   1.000
_cell.length_b   1.000
_cell.length_c   1.000
_cell.angle_alpha   90.00
_cell.angle_beta   90.00
_cell.angle_gamma   90.00
#
_symmetry.space_group_name_H-M   'P 1'
#
loop_
_entity.id
_entity.type
_entity.pdbx_description
1 polymer ?
#
loop_
_entity_poly.entity_id
_entity_poly.type
_entity_poly.pdbx_seq_one_letter_code
_entity_poly.pdbx_strand_id
1 'polypeptide(L)'
;LAMLAAHPSTAHFIATKLAAKFIADAPPTAVVDEMAKTFLATNGDIKEVLLTMVMHPDFWAKAKEKEKIKSPFELAVSAIRATGTDVVAPYQVFTWSEKMGQKFYFYQAPTGFPDRASFWINTGSLLNRMNFGMAIAAQKIPGFKTNLLALNQNHEPESVEDALQTYTKLLLPVSDQKENSERIMSIVRAQ
;
A
#
# COMPACT_ATOMS: atom_id res chain seq x y z
N LEU A 1 -20.65 -2.23 -28.32
CA LEU A 1 -19.99 -1.78 -27.09
C LEU A 1 -21.01 -1.50 -25.98
N ALA A 2 -22.10 -0.75 -26.21
CA ALA A 2 -23.11 -0.44 -25.20
C ALA A 2 -23.70 -1.70 -24.52
N MET A 3 -24.02 -2.74 -25.32
CA MET A 3 -24.52 -4.02 -24.82
C MET A 3 -23.51 -4.70 -23.88
N LEU A 4 -22.22 -4.66 -24.23
CA LEU A 4 -21.17 -5.22 -23.36
C LEU A 4 -20.98 -4.41 -22.08
N ALA A 5 -21.04 -3.10 -22.17
CA ALA A 5 -20.91 -2.21 -21.01
C ALA A 5 -22.06 -2.40 -19.99
N ALA A 6 -23.28 -2.68 -20.46
CA ALA A 6 -24.45 -2.91 -19.62
C ALA A 6 -24.64 -4.39 -19.24
N HIS A 7 -23.71 -5.28 -19.58
CA HIS A 7 -23.85 -6.71 -19.30
C HIS A 7 -23.62 -7.01 -17.81
N PRO A 8 -24.44 -7.89 -17.18
CA PRO A 8 -24.28 -8.23 -15.76
C PRO A 8 -22.88 -8.76 -15.39
N SER A 9 -22.27 -9.54 -16.29
CA SER A 9 -20.89 -10.04 -16.07
C SER A 9 -19.86 -8.91 -16.06
N THR A 10 -20.08 -7.83 -16.83
CA THR A 10 -19.21 -6.65 -16.79
C THR A 10 -19.36 -5.92 -15.46
N ALA A 11 -20.58 -5.74 -14.99
CA ALA A 11 -20.84 -5.14 -13.69
C ALA A 11 -20.15 -5.90 -12.56
N HIS A 12 -20.32 -7.23 -12.54
CA HIS A 12 -19.67 -8.08 -11.53
C HIS A 12 -18.13 -8.07 -11.65
N PHE A 13 -17.61 -8.08 -12.88
CA PHE A 13 -16.17 -8.00 -13.12
C PHE A 13 -15.57 -6.70 -12.61
N ILE A 14 -16.18 -5.55 -12.94
CA ILE A 14 -15.72 -4.24 -12.48
C ILE A 14 -15.83 -4.12 -10.96
N ALA A 15 -16.97 -4.52 -10.38
CA ALA A 15 -17.16 -4.56 -8.94
C ALA A 15 -16.08 -5.40 -8.23
N THR A 16 -15.81 -6.59 -8.73
CA THR A 16 -14.76 -7.48 -8.19
C THR A 16 -13.38 -6.82 -8.27
N LYS A 17 -13.04 -6.19 -9.40
CA LYS A 17 -11.76 -5.50 -9.57
C LYS A 17 -11.60 -4.34 -8.58
N LEU A 18 -12.62 -3.51 -8.41
CA LEU A 18 -12.60 -2.40 -7.46
C LEU A 18 -12.50 -2.91 -6.01
N ALA A 19 -13.31 -3.92 -5.66
CA ALA A 19 -13.27 -4.52 -4.34
C ALA A 19 -11.92 -5.20 -4.05
N ALA A 20 -11.34 -5.90 -5.02
CA ALA A 20 -10.00 -6.48 -4.89
C ALA A 20 -8.92 -5.40 -4.70
N LYS A 21 -9.06 -4.25 -5.35
CA LYS A 21 -8.11 -3.14 -5.21
C LYS A 21 -8.18 -2.48 -3.82
N PHE A 22 -9.37 -2.27 -3.29
CA PHE A 22 -9.56 -1.41 -2.11
C PHE A 22 -9.91 -2.16 -0.81
N ILE A 23 -10.39 -3.40 -0.89
CA ILE A 23 -10.81 -4.16 0.31
C ILE A 23 -9.79 -5.24 0.66
N ALA A 24 -9.73 -6.30 -0.15
CA ALA A 24 -8.88 -7.47 0.08
C ALA A 24 -8.64 -8.23 -1.23
N ASP A 25 -7.60 -9.07 -1.27
CA ASP A 25 -7.30 -9.90 -2.46
C ASP A 25 -8.45 -10.86 -2.80
N ALA A 26 -9.21 -11.29 -1.80
CA ALA A 26 -10.46 -12.04 -1.90
C ALA A 26 -11.59 -11.25 -1.21
N PRO A 27 -12.22 -10.31 -1.92
CA PRO A 27 -13.26 -9.48 -1.32
C PRO A 27 -14.52 -10.27 -1.00
N PRO A 28 -15.28 -9.90 0.05
CA PRO A 28 -16.56 -10.53 0.37
C PRO A 28 -17.52 -10.45 -0.80
N THR A 29 -18.21 -11.57 -1.12
CA THR A 29 -19.15 -11.63 -2.24
C THR A 29 -20.33 -10.68 -2.06
N ALA A 30 -20.79 -10.48 -0.82
CA ALA A 30 -21.91 -9.59 -0.52
C ALA A 30 -21.68 -8.15 -1.00
N VAL A 31 -20.50 -7.57 -0.71
CA VAL A 31 -20.18 -6.22 -1.18
C VAL A 31 -20.01 -6.16 -2.69
N VAL A 32 -19.41 -7.19 -3.31
CA VAL A 32 -19.25 -7.26 -4.77
C VAL A 32 -20.60 -7.30 -5.47
N ASP A 33 -21.55 -8.10 -4.95
CA ASP A 33 -22.90 -8.23 -5.53
C ASP A 33 -23.69 -6.92 -5.41
N GLU A 34 -23.57 -6.22 -4.29
CA GLU A 34 -24.22 -4.93 -4.11
C GLU A 34 -23.64 -3.86 -5.02
N MET A 35 -22.31 -3.80 -5.16
CA MET A 35 -21.62 -2.93 -6.11
C MET A 35 -22.04 -3.22 -7.55
N ALA A 36 -22.16 -4.49 -7.94
CA ALA A 36 -22.60 -4.89 -9.28
C ALA A 36 -24.04 -4.46 -9.56
N LYS A 37 -24.94 -4.57 -8.58
CA LYS A 37 -26.33 -4.06 -8.69
C LYS A 37 -26.32 -2.53 -8.89
N THR A 38 -25.53 -1.80 -8.12
CA THR A 38 -25.40 -0.34 -8.26
C THR A 38 -24.85 0.02 -9.65
N PHE A 39 -23.84 -0.69 -10.13
CA PHE A 39 -23.29 -0.49 -11.47
C PHE A 39 -24.39 -0.57 -12.55
N LEU A 40 -25.21 -1.61 -12.51
CA LEU A 40 -26.31 -1.77 -13.47
C LEU A 40 -27.40 -0.70 -13.33
N ALA A 41 -27.78 -0.38 -12.09
CA ALA A 41 -28.82 0.61 -11.82
C ALA A 41 -28.43 2.04 -12.23
N THR A 42 -27.12 2.36 -12.21
CA THR A 42 -26.59 3.69 -12.53
C THR A 42 -25.95 3.79 -13.91
N ASN A 43 -26.14 2.78 -14.77
CA ASN A 43 -25.52 2.69 -16.08
C ASN A 43 -23.97 2.81 -16.03
N GLY A 44 -23.34 2.24 -15.00
CA GLY A 44 -21.90 2.18 -14.87
C GLY A 44 -21.25 3.40 -14.19
N ASP A 45 -22.00 4.17 -13.40
CA ASP A 45 -21.42 5.27 -12.63
C ASP A 45 -20.48 4.73 -11.54
N ILE A 46 -19.18 4.86 -11.77
CA ILE A 46 -18.12 4.38 -10.89
C ILE A 46 -18.14 5.08 -9.54
N LYS A 47 -18.53 6.35 -9.47
CA LYS A 47 -18.65 7.10 -8.22
C LYS A 47 -19.68 6.43 -7.29
N GLU A 48 -20.86 6.13 -7.81
CA GLU A 48 -21.92 5.48 -7.04
C GLU A 48 -21.51 4.06 -6.62
N VAL A 49 -20.81 3.31 -7.49
CA VAL A 49 -20.25 2.00 -7.15
C VAL A 49 -19.23 2.09 -6.01
N LEU A 50 -18.34 3.08 -6.02
CA LEU A 50 -17.37 3.30 -4.94
C LEU A 50 -18.05 3.76 -3.64
N LEU A 51 -19.08 4.59 -3.72
CA LEU A 51 -19.86 4.97 -2.55
C LEU A 51 -20.57 3.75 -1.93
N THR A 52 -21.18 2.89 -2.73
CA THR A 52 -21.77 1.62 -2.28
C THR A 52 -20.72 0.78 -1.54
N MET A 53 -19.52 0.64 -2.09
CA MET A 53 -18.43 -0.09 -1.45
C MET A 53 -18.06 0.48 -0.08
N VAL A 54 -17.82 1.79 0.01
CA VAL A 54 -17.37 2.44 1.25
C VAL A 54 -18.45 2.44 2.33
N MET A 55 -19.72 2.49 1.93
CA MET A 55 -20.87 2.45 2.86
C MET A 55 -21.19 1.03 3.34
N HIS A 56 -20.68 -0.01 2.69
CA HIS A 56 -20.91 -1.39 3.08
C HIS A 56 -20.17 -1.74 4.38
N PRO A 57 -20.80 -2.40 5.37
CA PRO A 57 -20.15 -2.76 6.64
C PRO A 57 -18.87 -3.60 6.48
N ASP A 58 -18.87 -4.54 5.53
CA ASP A 58 -17.73 -5.43 5.28
C ASP A 58 -16.47 -4.68 4.80
N PHE A 59 -16.63 -3.50 4.17
CA PHE A 59 -15.50 -2.67 3.81
C PHE A 59 -14.65 -2.30 5.04
N TRP A 60 -15.31 -1.78 6.07
CA TRP A 60 -14.62 -1.35 7.30
C TRP A 60 -14.17 -2.52 8.17
N ALA A 61 -14.93 -3.63 8.17
CA ALA A 61 -14.52 -4.86 8.84
C ALA A 61 -13.21 -5.38 8.27
N LYS A 62 -13.13 -5.52 6.94
CA LYS A 62 -11.90 -5.96 6.24
C LYS A 62 -10.76 -4.95 6.29
N ALA A 63 -11.05 -3.66 6.27
CA ALA A 63 -10.03 -2.62 6.41
C ALA A 63 -9.25 -2.71 7.74
N LYS A 64 -9.90 -3.21 8.81
CA LYS A 64 -9.25 -3.44 10.11
C LYS A 64 -8.25 -4.60 10.08
N GLU A 65 -8.45 -5.59 9.23
CA GLU A 65 -7.56 -6.75 9.10
C GLU A 65 -6.23 -6.40 8.43
N LYS A 66 -6.16 -5.29 7.67
CA LYS A 66 -4.95 -4.77 7.01
C LYS A 66 -4.21 -5.78 6.14
N GLU A 67 -4.94 -6.65 5.48
CA GLU A 67 -4.40 -7.72 4.63
C GLU A 67 -3.77 -7.23 3.32
N LYS A 68 -4.13 -6.03 2.85
CA LYS A 68 -3.62 -5.50 1.58
C LYS A 68 -2.13 -5.17 1.66
N ILE A 69 -1.37 -5.84 0.81
CA ILE A 69 0.06 -5.56 0.62
C ILE A 69 0.21 -4.53 -0.50
N LYS A 70 0.92 -3.45 -0.21
CA LYS A 70 1.26 -2.43 -1.19
C LYS A 70 2.13 -3.00 -2.30
N SER A 71 1.82 -2.67 -3.55
CA SER A 71 2.74 -2.90 -4.67
C SER A 71 4.06 -2.16 -4.44
N PRO A 72 5.15 -2.50 -5.13
CA PRO A 72 6.42 -1.79 -5.01
C PRO A 72 6.32 -0.28 -5.19
N PHE A 73 5.57 0.18 -6.18
CA PHE A 73 5.35 1.60 -6.41
C PHE A 73 4.55 2.26 -5.28
N GLU A 74 3.46 1.62 -4.85
CA GLU A 74 2.65 2.11 -3.74
C GLU A 74 3.47 2.19 -2.44
N LEU A 75 4.37 1.22 -2.20
CA LEU A 75 5.28 1.24 -1.07
C LEU A 75 6.25 2.43 -1.16
N ALA A 76 6.88 2.62 -2.33
CA ALA A 76 7.84 3.70 -2.53
C ALA A 76 7.19 5.07 -2.33
N VAL A 77 6.06 5.32 -2.97
CA VAL A 77 5.31 6.59 -2.83
C VAL A 77 4.79 6.78 -1.41
N SER A 78 4.29 5.70 -0.78
CA SER A 78 3.81 5.76 0.60
C SER A 78 4.94 6.11 1.59
N ALA A 79 6.13 5.53 1.42
CA ALA A 79 7.28 5.84 2.25
C ALA A 79 7.74 7.30 2.07
N ILE A 80 7.85 7.78 0.84
CA ILE A 80 8.19 9.16 0.51
C ILE A 80 7.21 10.14 1.19
N ARG A 81 5.92 9.87 1.08
CA ARG A 81 4.88 10.72 1.68
C ARG A 81 4.89 10.66 3.20
N ALA A 82 5.07 9.47 3.78
CA ALA A 82 5.10 9.30 5.22
C ALA A 82 6.31 9.97 5.88
N THR A 83 7.46 9.96 5.19
CA THR A 83 8.70 10.58 5.69
C THR A 83 8.87 12.05 5.29
N GLY A 84 7.92 12.62 4.53
CA GLY A 84 8.05 13.99 4.02
C GLY A 84 9.29 14.21 3.13
N THR A 85 9.74 13.13 2.46
CA THR A 85 10.96 13.17 1.63
C THR A 85 10.75 14.08 0.41
N ASP A 86 11.63 15.06 0.24
CA ASP A 86 11.72 15.85 -0.98
C ASP A 86 12.42 15.05 -2.09
N VAL A 87 11.79 14.98 -3.27
CA VAL A 87 12.24 14.15 -4.39
C VAL A 87 12.68 15.04 -5.54
N VAL A 88 13.99 15.27 -5.63
CA VAL A 88 14.60 16.02 -6.75
C VAL A 88 14.85 15.11 -7.97
N ALA A 89 15.08 13.82 -7.75
CA ALA A 89 15.34 12.83 -8.80
C ALA A 89 14.24 11.76 -8.84
N PRO A 90 13.08 12.01 -9.48
CA PRO A 90 11.93 11.09 -9.47
C PRO A 90 12.20 9.75 -10.14
N TYR A 91 13.21 9.66 -11.01
CA TYR A 91 13.62 8.40 -11.64
C TYR A 91 14.05 7.33 -10.63
N GLN A 92 14.48 7.73 -9.44
CA GLN A 92 14.83 6.79 -8.37
C GLN A 92 13.63 5.98 -7.88
N VAL A 93 12.42 6.52 -7.96
CA VAL A 93 11.18 5.78 -7.65
C VAL A 93 11.01 4.62 -8.62
N PHE A 94 11.25 4.86 -9.92
CA PHE A 94 11.24 3.81 -10.93
C PHE A 94 12.29 2.73 -10.64
N THR A 95 13.53 3.12 -10.40
CA THR A 95 14.65 2.20 -10.13
C THR A 95 14.37 1.30 -8.91
N TRP A 96 13.87 1.86 -7.83
CA TRP A 96 13.54 1.08 -6.64
C TRP A 96 12.31 0.21 -6.83
N SER A 97 11.29 0.68 -7.57
CA SER A 97 10.13 -0.14 -7.91
C SER A 97 10.54 -1.34 -8.76
N GLU A 98 11.44 -1.17 -9.73
CA GLU A 98 12.00 -2.25 -10.53
C GLU A 98 12.76 -3.28 -9.68
N LYS A 99 13.64 -2.83 -8.77
CA LYS A 99 14.38 -3.71 -7.84
C LYS A 99 13.44 -4.53 -6.95
N MET A 100 12.30 -3.98 -6.58
CA MET A 100 11.27 -4.66 -5.80
C MET A 100 10.33 -5.54 -6.64
N GLY A 101 10.54 -5.60 -7.96
CA GLY A 101 9.80 -6.49 -8.89
C GLY A 101 8.71 -5.82 -9.73
N GLN A 102 8.59 -4.47 -9.71
CA GLN A 102 7.63 -3.74 -10.53
C GLN A 102 8.33 -2.82 -11.53
N LYS A 103 8.73 -3.38 -12.67
CA LYS A 103 9.25 -2.58 -13.78
C LYS A 103 8.09 -2.03 -14.60
N PHE A 104 7.89 -0.71 -14.55
CA PHE A 104 6.77 -0.06 -15.24
C PHE A 104 6.83 -0.33 -16.75
N TYR A 105 5.66 -0.56 -17.34
CA TYR A 105 5.45 -0.84 -18.77
C TYR A 105 6.10 -2.15 -19.28
N PHE A 106 6.72 -2.97 -18.43
CA PHE A 106 7.36 -4.22 -18.83
C PHE A 106 6.59 -5.49 -18.44
N TYR A 107 5.37 -5.35 -17.93
CA TYR A 107 4.55 -6.53 -17.67
C TYR A 107 4.03 -7.09 -18.99
N GLN A 108 4.31 -8.37 -19.26
CA GLN A 108 4.04 -8.97 -20.57
C GLN A 108 2.55 -9.21 -20.83
N ALA A 109 1.77 -9.50 -19.80
CA ALA A 109 0.35 -9.74 -19.96
C ALA A 109 -0.42 -8.42 -20.13
N PRO A 110 -1.40 -8.36 -21.04
CA PRO A 110 -2.18 -7.14 -21.31
C PRO A 110 -3.07 -6.72 -20.13
N THR A 111 -3.23 -7.59 -19.14
CA THR A 111 -4.01 -7.34 -17.93
C THR A 111 -3.33 -6.40 -16.94
N GLY A 112 -2.04 -6.08 -17.14
CA GLY A 112 -1.23 -5.34 -16.18
C GLY A 112 -0.80 -6.17 -14.97
N PHE A 113 -0.08 -5.54 -14.06
CA PHE A 113 0.39 -6.19 -12.83
C PHE A 113 -0.78 -6.61 -11.94
N PRO A 114 -0.74 -7.82 -11.35
CA PRO A 114 -1.79 -8.29 -10.45
C PRO A 114 -1.87 -7.48 -9.16
N ASP A 115 -3.10 -7.21 -8.70
CA ASP A 115 -3.38 -6.57 -7.40
C ASP A 115 -3.51 -7.61 -6.28
N ARG A 116 -2.53 -8.52 -6.16
CA ARG A 116 -2.54 -9.60 -5.16
C ARG A 116 -1.25 -9.60 -4.36
N ALA A 117 -1.36 -9.74 -3.04
CA ALA A 117 -0.24 -9.82 -2.12
C ALA A 117 0.79 -10.89 -2.51
N SER A 118 0.32 -12.08 -2.88
CA SER A 118 1.17 -13.21 -3.28
C SER A 118 2.08 -12.92 -4.48
N PHE A 119 1.70 -11.99 -5.34
CA PHE A 119 2.54 -11.56 -6.46
C PHE A 119 3.72 -10.70 -6.02
N TRP A 120 3.52 -9.90 -4.97
CA TRP A 120 4.49 -8.91 -4.50
C TRP A 120 5.39 -9.41 -3.38
N ILE A 121 5.07 -10.57 -2.76
CA ILE A 121 5.79 -11.12 -1.63
C ILE A 121 6.54 -12.38 -2.04
N ASN A 122 7.86 -12.23 -2.15
CA ASN A 122 8.83 -13.30 -2.27
C ASN A 122 10.12 -12.86 -1.57
N THR A 123 11.03 -13.78 -1.33
CA THR A 123 12.26 -13.51 -0.56
C THR A 123 13.07 -12.34 -1.13
N GLY A 124 13.24 -12.27 -2.46
CA GLY A 124 14.00 -11.20 -3.12
C GLY A 124 13.29 -9.85 -3.01
N SER A 125 11.97 -9.81 -3.19
CA SER A 125 11.22 -8.55 -3.07
C SER A 125 11.18 -8.05 -1.63
N LEU A 126 11.07 -8.94 -0.64
CA LEU A 126 11.13 -8.57 0.78
C LEU A 126 12.49 -7.96 1.15
N LEU A 127 13.59 -8.59 0.74
CA LEU A 127 14.92 -8.03 0.94
C LEU A 127 15.06 -6.64 0.32
N ASN A 128 14.60 -6.45 -0.91
CA ASN A 128 14.65 -5.15 -1.57
C ASN A 128 13.74 -4.10 -0.92
N ARG A 129 12.60 -4.50 -0.35
CA ARG A 129 11.74 -3.61 0.44
C ARG A 129 12.43 -3.14 1.72
N MET A 130 13.11 -4.03 2.42
CA MET A 130 13.92 -3.68 3.60
C MET A 130 15.07 -2.75 3.22
N ASN A 131 15.82 -3.08 2.15
CA ASN A 131 16.92 -2.25 1.65
C ASN A 131 16.45 -0.85 1.24
N PHE A 132 15.26 -0.73 0.64
CA PHE A 132 14.67 0.55 0.29
C PHE A 132 14.38 1.40 1.53
N GLY A 133 13.78 0.81 2.57
CA GLY A 133 13.53 1.51 3.84
C GLY A 133 14.84 2.00 4.49
N MET A 134 15.85 1.14 4.56
CA MET A 134 17.17 1.52 5.09
C MET A 134 17.85 2.60 4.25
N ALA A 135 17.72 2.54 2.92
CA ALA A 135 18.32 3.53 2.03
C ALA A 135 17.66 4.92 2.16
N ILE A 136 16.35 4.99 2.38
CA ILE A 136 15.65 6.25 2.69
C ILE A 136 16.13 6.79 4.04
N ALA A 137 16.10 5.98 5.09
CA ALA A 137 16.47 6.39 6.44
C ALA A 137 17.92 6.87 6.51
N ALA A 138 18.83 6.19 5.82
CA ALA A 138 20.26 6.55 5.75
C ALA A 138 20.59 7.62 4.70
N GLN A 139 19.58 8.21 4.03
CA GLN A 139 19.74 9.22 2.98
C GLN A 139 20.68 8.77 1.83
N LYS A 140 20.68 7.47 1.50
CA LYS A 140 21.56 6.87 0.46
C LYS A 140 20.93 6.84 -0.94
N ILE A 141 19.73 7.38 -1.12
CA ILE A 141 19.07 7.45 -2.43
C ILE A 141 19.39 8.82 -3.05
N PRO A 142 20.10 8.87 -4.18
CA PRO A 142 20.44 10.12 -4.85
C PRO A 142 19.18 10.95 -5.17
N GLY A 143 19.19 12.24 -4.81
CA GLY A 143 18.07 13.13 -5.06
C GLY A 143 16.86 12.96 -4.13
N PHE A 144 16.96 12.11 -3.10
CA PHE A 144 16.00 12.07 -2.01
C PHE A 144 16.58 12.82 -0.80
N LYS A 145 15.80 13.74 -0.27
CA LYS A 145 16.17 14.51 0.93
C LYS A 145 15.13 14.26 2.00
N THR A 146 15.47 13.41 2.96
CA THR A 146 14.61 13.05 4.08
C THR A 146 15.08 13.75 5.34
N ASN A 147 14.20 14.48 6.02
CA ASN A 147 14.48 15.05 7.33
C ASN A 147 13.60 14.35 8.38
N LEU A 148 14.14 13.30 8.99
CA LEU A 148 13.42 12.53 10.00
C LEU A 148 13.15 13.34 11.28
N LEU A 149 14.03 14.29 11.64
CA LEU A 149 13.82 15.15 12.80
C LEU A 149 12.61 16.07 12.61
N ALA A 150 12.38 16.55 11.39
CA ALA A 150 11.20 17.37 11.09
C ALA A 150 9.88 16.60 11.35
N LEU A 151 9.86 15.28 11.18
CA LEU A 151 8.69 14.46 11.52
C LEU A 151 8.38 14.47 13.02
N ASN A 152 9.41 14.61 13.85
CA ASN A 152 9.30 14.69 15.31
C ASN A 152 9.42 16.16 15.80
N GLN A 153 8.90 17.13 15.04
CA GLN A 153 8.91 18.55 15.39
C GLN A 153 10.32 19.09 15.76
N ASN A 154 11.35 18.55 15.12
CA ASN A 154 12.77 18.80 15.37
C ASN A 154 13.26 18.41 16.78
N HIS A 155 12.55 17.54 17.49
CA HIS A 155 13.03 16.93 18.72
C HIS A 155 13.85 15.68 18.41
N GLU A 156 15.07 15.63 18.91
CA GLU A 156 15.91 14.45 18.82
C GLU A 156 15.47 13.45 19.92
N PRO A 157 15.23 12.17 19.58
CA PRO A 157 14.91 11.15 20.57
C PRO A 157 16.05 10.96 21.57
N GLU A 158 15.74 10.84 22.86
CA GLU A 158 16.75 10.75 23.93
C GLU A 158 17.44 9.38 24.01
N SER A 159 16.82 8.35 23.43
CA SER A 159 17.32 6.98 23.44
C SER A 159 16.87 6.20 22.19
N VAL A 160 17.47 5.02 21.97
CA VAL A 160 17.06 4.11 20.90
C VAL A 160 15.63 3.64 21.10
N GLU A 161 15.24 3.40 22.33
CA GLU A 161 13.88 3.04 22.72
C GLU A 161 12.88 4.13 22.37
N ASP A 162 13.20 5.37 22.71
CA ASP A 162 12.37 6.54 22.41
C ASP A 162 12.28 6.76 20.90
N ALA A 163 13.39 6.66 20.19
CA ALA A 163 13.41 6.71 18.73
C ALA A 163 12.49 5.67 18.09
N LEU A 164 12.56 4.42 18.56
CA LEU A 164 11.71 3.36 18.06
C LEU A 164 10.23 3.66 18.30
N GLN A 165 9.86 4.06 19.51
CA GLN A 165 8.46 4.38 19.84
C GLN A 165 7.95 5.55 19.03
N THR A 166 8.73 6.65 18.96
CA THR A 166 8.39 7.86 18.25
C THR A 166 8.17 7.61 16.75
N TYR A 167 9.16 7.03 16.08
CA TYR A 167 9.06 6.81 14.63
C TYR A 167 8.10 5.69 14.26
N THR A 168 7.94 4.68 15.11
CA THR A 168 6.89 3.68 14.90
C THR A 168 5.50 4.31 14.95
N LYS A 169 5.23 5.15 15.94
CA LYS A 169 3.96 5.87 16.06
C LYS A 169 3.69 6.82 14.88
N LEU A 170 4.71 7.51 14.40
CA LEU A 170 4.60 8.46 13.29
C LEU A 170 4.43 7.78 11.93
N LEU A 171 5.17 6.71 11.67
CA LEU A 171 5.23 6.07 10.35
C LEU A 171 4.23 4.92 10.18
N LEU A 172 3.85 4.28 11.28
CA LEU A 172 2.97 3.12 11.30
C LEU A 172 1.79 3.36 12.27
N PRO A 173 0.77 4.15 11.90
CA PRO A 173 -0.38 4.41 12.75
C PRO A 173 -1.28 3.19 12.89
N VAL A 174 -0.78 2.13 13.53
CA VAL A 174 -1.47 0.86 13.80
C VAL A 174 -1.68 0.73 15.29
N SER A 175 -2.84 0.26 15.73
CA SER A 175 -3.22 0.19 17.13
C SER A 175 -2.45 -0.87 17.95
N ASP A 176 -1.93 -1.92 17.31
CA ASP A 176 -1.18 -2.97 18.00
C ASP A 176 0.20 -3.18 17.37
N GLN A 177 1.19 -2.52 17.97
CA GLN A 177 2.60 -2.60 17.55
C GLN A 177 3.52 -3.17 18.62
N LYS A 178 2.95 -3.57 19.75
CA LYS A 178 3.74 -3.98 20.91
C LYS A 178 4.68 -5.13 20.57
N GLU A 179 4.16 -6.18 19.95
CA GLU A 179 4.96 -7.35 19.57
C GLU A 179 6.09 -6.99 18.57
N ASN A 180 5.77 -6.16 17.55
CA ASN A 180 6.77 -5.73 16.57
C ASN A 180 7.86 -4.86 17.22
N SER A 181 7.49 -3.94 18.11
CA SER A 181 8.43 -3.09 18.82
C SER A 181 9.33 -3.92 19.74
N GLU A 182 8.79 -4.87 20.48
CA GLU A 182 9.56 -5.79 21.35
C GLU A 182 10.56 -6.63 20.53
N ARG A 183 10.15 -7.14 19.38
CA ARG A 183 11.04 -7.88 18.47
C ARG A 183 12.20 -7.02 17.95
N ILE A 184 11.91 -5.81 17.50
CA ILE A 184 12.95 -4.87 17.02
C ILE A 184 13.90 -4.53 18.17
N MET A 185 13.37 -4.24 19.36
CA MET A 185 14.18 -3.92 20.52
C MET A 185 15.08 -5.08 20.95
N SER A 186 14.61 -6.32 20.86
CA SER A 186 15.44 -7.49 21.16
C SER A 186 16.66 -7.59 20.23
N ILE A 187 16.50 -7.25 18.95
CA ILE A 187 17.59 -7.23 17.97
C ILE A 187 18.58 -6.09 18.26
N VAL A 188 18.07 -4.91 18.59
CA VAL A 188 18.91 -3.74 18.89
C VAL A 188 19.74 -3.92 20.13
N ARG A 189 19.18 -4.56 21.18
CA ARG A 189 19.91 -4.84 22.45
C ARG A 189 20.92 -5.98 22.34
N ALA A 190 20.84 -6.79 21.28
CA ALA A 190 21.75 -7.89 21.05
C ALA A 190 23.02 -7.50 20.28
N GLN A 191 23.13 -6.25 19.85
CA GLN A 191 24.30 -5.65 19.19
C GLN A 191 25.13 -4.82 20.17
#